data_c92cc26c226aef3c7da7235aa2fc8498
#
_entry.id   c92cc26c226aef3c7da7235aa2fc8498
#
_cell.length_a   1.000
_cell.length_b   1.000
_cell.length_c   1.000
_cell.angle_alpha   90.00
_cell.angle_beta   90.00
_cell.angle_gamma   90.00
#
_symmetry.space_group_name_H-M   'P 1'
#
loop_
_entity.id
_entity.type
_entity.pdbx_description
1 polymer ?
#
loop_
_entity_poly.entity_id
_entity_poly.type
_entity_poly.pdbx_seq_one_letter_code
_entity_poly.pdbx_strand_id
1 'polypeptide(L)'
;VDTRHRYSEGVGLVVHEKFAWKSTTTGAICVTLGCVTLLPGVSAQSGYDNGPVNEVMSPHRTRVVLDTSVLIADPNCLSAYPNCAIVIPLTVVEELDGLKSRPDDVGRAARAALRLLEDIRQSAGGSLAQPVRLGGDGATEDSGEIDLDSDRIGSPSLRAPGFADFERQDHATVQIELNGIQRHLLIEHGLEVDKPDNRIIGAALGQAVQCPTKLVSNDAALRLKAAHLGLEAHEHRIAGRAGHSRPLGWTTIDCSHDIIDGVYEGEQTRSVDVAPPHVLAENSFAVLRSGSQSALVRSVGGDLALLSQSTPEAWGLRPRSKEQRFALELLLDPDVSVIALDGRAGTGKTVMAIAAGLDQVVEQRRYEKLSVYRPLVPVGRADVGFLPGGLEEKLDPWMSAIHDAIVALTDQRSNREARIMIDELIARNQLSLESVTFLRGRSLHRQIVVVDEAQNLEPTTLKTILTRIGDGTKVVFTGDTSQIDAPYLGESNNALAVLIGAFRGQRCFGHVTLTTCERSEVASLAAELL
;
A
#
# COMPACT_ATOMS: atom_id res chain seq x y z
N VAL A 1 -41.79 -18.30 -29.24
CA VAL A 1 -40.78 -19.19 -28.66
C VAL A 1 -40.73 -20.42 -29.60
N ASP A 2 -39.75 -20.42 -30.51
CA ASP A 2 -39.50 -21.55 -31.39
C ASP A 2 -38.43 -22.46 -30.78
N THR A 3 -38.75 -23.74 -30.64
CA THR A 3 -37.85 -24.76 -30.07
C THR A 3 -37.34 -25.65 -31.19
N ARG A 4 -36.09 -25.62 -31.55
CA ARG A 4 -35.45 -26.56 -32.48
C ARG A 4 -34.66 -27.61 -31.73
N HIS A 5 -34.91 -28.91 -32.02
CA HIS A 5 -34.13 -30.03 -31.48
C HIS A 5 -33.09 -30.47 -32.52
N ARG A 6 -31.82 -30.55 -32.11
CA ARG A 6 -30.78 -31.25 -32.88
C ARG A 6 -30.27 -32.46 -32.12
N TYR A 7 -30.27 -33.58 -32.79
CA TYR A 7 -29.64 -34.82 -32.28
C TYR A 7 -28.24 -34.95 -32.88
N SER A 8 -27.23 -35.21 -32.01
CA SER A 8 -25.93 -35.69 -32.46
C SER A 8 -25.78 -37.15 -32.11
N GLU A 9 -25.50 -37.99 -33.12
CA GLU A 9 -25.32 -39.43 -32.91
C GLU A 9 -24.01 -39.67 -32.10
N GLY A 10 -24.14 -40.34 -30.95
CA GLY A 10 -23.01 -40.90 -30.25
C GLY A 10 -22.88 -40.57 -28.75
N VAL A 11 -23.57 -39.60 -28.22
CA VAL A 11 -23.58 -39.30 -26.78
C VAL A 11 -24.98 -38.79 -26.45
N GLY A 12 -25.70 -39.41 -25.54
CA GLY A 12 -27.10 -39.06 -25.17
C GLY A 12 -27.21 -37.67 -24.52
N LEU A 13 -26.85 -36.65 -25.25
CA LEU A 13 -26.90 -35.24 -24.84
C LEU A 13 -28.03 -34.55 -25.60
N VAL A 14 -29.07 -34.10 -24.91
CA VAL A 14 -30.11 -33.25 -25.49
C VAL A 14 -29.86 -31.81 -25.10
N VAL A 15 -29.54 -30.99 -26.10
CA VAL A 15 -29.34 -29.53 -25.91
C VAL A 15 -30.66 -28.83 -26.23
N HIS A 16 -31.23 -28.15 -25.23
CA HIS A 16 -32.37 -27.26 -25.43
C HIS A 16 -31.88 -25.81 -25.61
N GLU A 17 -32.02 -25.28 -26.81
CA GLU A 17 -31.80 -23.84 -27.04
C GLU A 17 -33.15 -23.11 -26.96
N LYS A 18 -33.25 -22.19 -25.99
CA LYS A 18 -34.37 -21.23 -25.87
C LYS A 18 -33.97 -19.88 -26.39
N PHE A 19 -34.62 -19.41 -27.47
CA PHE A 19 -34.47 -18.08 -27.99
C PHE A 19 -35.52 -17.15 -27.36
N ALA A 20 -35.11 -16.07 -26.71
CA ALA A 20 -36.00 -15.02 -26.25
C ALA A 20 -35.72 -13.72 -27.00
N TRP A 21 -36.72 -13.21 -27.74
CA TRP A 21 -36.64 -11.92 -28.43
C TRP A 21 -37.15 -10.81 -27.53
N LYS A 22 -36.32 -9.81 -27.26
CA LYS A 22 -36.74 -8.54 -26.67
C LYS A 22 -36.66 -7.46 -27.74
N SER A 23 -37.77 -6.87 -28.09
CA SER A 23 -37.83 -5.73 -28.99
C SER A 23 -37.59 -4.45 -28.22
N THR A 24 -36.54 -3.72 -28.56
CA THR A 24 -36.35 -2.32 -28.18
C THR A 24 -36.38 -1.47 -29.45
N THR A 25 -36.74 -0.19 -29.31
CA THR A 25 -37.02 0.77 -30.42
C THR A 25 -35.87 1.00 -31.43
N THR A 26 -34.76 0.28 -31.33
CA THR A 26 -33.56 0.48 -32.18
C THR A 26 -32.82 -0.82 -32.55
N GLY A 27 -33.47 -1.97 -32.65
CA GLY A 27 -32.83 -3.19 -33.14
C GLY A 27 -33.08 -4.42 -32.24
N ALA A 28 -33.16 -5.59 -32.86
CA ALA A 28 -33.33 -6.86 -32.13
C ALA A 28 -31.97 -7.46 -31.74
N ILE A 29 -31.75 -7.69 -30.46
CA ILE A 29 -30.57 -8.40 -29.93
C ILE A 29 -30.98 -9.84 -29.61
N CYS A 30 -30.27 -10.82 -30.22
CA CYS A 30 -30.46 -12.24 -29.91
C CYS A 30 -29.51 -12.68 -28.77
N VAL A 31 -30.07 -13.12 -27.63
CA VAL A 31 -29.27 -13.66 -26.53
C VAL A 31 -29.50 -15.17 -26.45
N THR A 32 -28.43 -15.95 -26.58
CA THR A 32 -28.48 -17.42 -26.47
C THR A 32 -28.18 -17.81 -25.02
N LEU A 33 -29.15 -18.40 -24.33
CA LEU A 33 -29.00 -18.98 -23.01
C LEU A 33 -28.99 -20.52 -23.14
N GLY A 34 -27.80 -21.12 -23.02
CA GLY A 34 -27.63 -22.60 -22.99
C GLY A 34 -27.79 -23.15 -21.57
N CYS A 35 -28.74 -24.04 -21.37
CA CYS A 35 -28.85 -24.80 -20.14
C CYS A 35 -28.67 -26.29 -20.46
N VAL A 36 -27.65 -26.93 -19.85
CA VAL A 36 -27.40 -28.38 -20.01
C VAL A 36 -28.01 -29.11 -18.83
N THR A 37 -29.01 -29.98 -19.07
CA THR A 37 -29.62 -30.83 -18.05
C THR A 37 -29.22 -32.30 -18.30
N LEU A 38 -28.58 -32.94 -17.34
CA LEU A 38 -28.25 -34.36 -17.36
C LEU A 38 -29.48 -35.19 -16.88
N LEU A 39 -29.90 -36.14 -17.65
CA LEU A 39 -30.96 -37.11 -17.25
C LEU A 39 -30.37 -38.21 -16.38
N PRO A 40 -31.00 -38.58 -15.25
CA PRO A 40 -30.52 -39.67 -14.39
C PRO A 40 -30.98 -41.03 -14.97
N GLY A 41 -30.01 -41.90 -15.23
CA GLY A 41 -30.31 -43.32 -15.47
C GLY A 41 -29.55 -43.98 -16.62
N VAL A 42 -28.23 -44.13 -16.51
CA VAL A 42 -27.50 -45.24 -17.15
C VAL A 42 -26.33 -45.62 -16.26
N SER A 43 -26.41 -46.78 -15.60
CA SER A 43 -25.30 -47.40 -14.86
C SER A 43 -24.38 -48.11 -15.87
N ALA A 44 -23.19 -47.63 -16.06
CA ALA A 44 -22.12 -48.38 -16.70
C ALA A 44 -21.15 -48.93 -15.66
N GLN A 45 -21.24 -50.23 -15.41
CA GLN A 45 -20.18 -51.00 -14.76
C GLN A 45 -19.04 -51.21 -15.76
N SER A 46 -17.88 -50.66 -15.49
CA SER A 46 -16.61 -51.21 -15.97
C SER A 46 -15.53 -50.85 -14.96
N GLY A 47 -14.98 -51.90 -14.32
CA GLY A 47 -13.86 -51.79 -13.41
C GLY A 47 -12.60 -51.34 -14.14
N TYR A 48 -11.92 -50.41 -13.56
CA TYR A 48 -10.47 -50.20 -13.70
C TYR A 48 -9.90 -49.68 -12.38
N ASP A 49 -8.78 -50.22 -12.08
CA ASP A 49 -7.80 -50.13 -11.03
C ASP A 49 -7.69 -48.80 -10.25
N ASN A 50 -7.65 -48.90 -8.91
CA ASN A 50 -7.41 -47.79 -8.00
C ASN A 50 -5.92 -47.38 -7.99
N GLY A 51 -5.60 -46.40 -8.79
CA GLY A 51 -4.46 -45.51 -8.52
C GLY A 51 -4.88 -44.38 -7.56
N PRO A 52 -3.95 -43.70 -6.85
CA PRO A 52 -4.33 -42.72 -5.82
C PRO A 52 -5.17 -41.60 -6.42
N VAL A 53 -6.35 -41.41 -5.84
CA VAL A 53 -7.32 -40.39 -6.23
C VAL A 53 -6.69 -39.03 -6.01
N ASN A 54 -6.32 -38.34 -7.11
CA ASN A 54 -6.07 -36.91 -7.07
C ASN A 54 -7.29 -36.20 -6.50
N GLU A 55 -7.15 -35.59 -5.34
CA GLU A 55 -8.17 -34.69 -4.78
C GLU A 55 -8.58 -33.65 -5.82
N VAL A 56 -9.77 -33.77 -6.35
CA VAL A 56 -10.39 -32.79 -7.24
C VAL A 56 -10.50 -31.49 -6.44
N MET A 57 -9.71 -30.50 -6.79
CA MET A 57 -9.78 -29.15 -6.20
C MET A 57 -11.22 -28.64 -6.25
N SER A 58 -11.73 -28.20 -5.10
CA SER A 58 -13.06 -27.58 -4.96
C SER A 58 -13.28 -26.49 -6.01
N PRO A 59 -14.42 -26.45 -6.73
CA PRO A 59 -14.65 -25.57 -7.87
C PRO A 59 -14.84 -24.08 -7.54
N HIS A 60 -14.53 -23.62 -6.34
CA HIS A 60 -14.86 -22.25 -5.89
C HIS A 60 -13.69 -21.38 -5.45
N ARG A 61 -12.44 -21.80 -5.64
CA ARG A 61 -11.29 -20.93 -5.31
C ARG A 61 -11.03 -19.90 -6.40
N THR A 62 -11.03 -18.61 -6.03
CA THR A 62 -10.59 -17.53 -6.93
C THR A 62 -9.11 -17.70 -7.26
N ARG A 63 -8.77 -17.69 -8.54
CA ARG A 63 -7.39 -17.62 -9.01
C ARG A 63 -6.92 -16.17 -9.05
N VAL A 64 -5.68 -15.94 -8.64
CA VAL A 64 -5.04 -14.63 -8.68
C VAL A 64 -3.78 -14.73 -9.52
N VAL A 65 -3.77 -14.06 -10.67
CA VAL A 65 -2.60 -13.98 -11.54
C VAL A 65 -1.81 -12.73 -11.17
N LEU A 66 -0.54 -12.90 -10.81
CA LEU A 66 0.35 -11.80 -10.41
C LEU A 66 1.22 -11.34 -11.55
N ASP A 67 1.34 -10.03 -11.69
CA ASP A 67 2.25 -9.34 -12.58
C ASP A 67 3.62 -9.08 -11.93
N THR A 68 4.64 -8.83 -12.72
CA THR A 68 6.01 -8.52 -12.29
C THR A 68 6.07 -7.31 -11.37
N SER A 69 5.28 -6.26 -11.65
CA SER A 69 5.23 -5.05 -10.85
C SER A 69 4.80 -5.30 -9.39
N VAL A 70 3.99 -6.34 -9.14
CA VAL A 70 3.56 -6.74 -7.80
C VAL A 70 4.71 -7.35 -7.01
N LEU A 71 5.45 -8.27 -7.61
CA LEU A 71 6.59 -8.96 -6.98
C LEU A 71 7.79 -8.02 -6.76
N ILE A 72 7.94 -7.01 -7.61
CA ILE A 72 8.95 -5.97 -7.41
C ILE A 72 8.56 -5.03 -6.26
N ALA A 73 7.29 -4.64 -6.18
CA ALA A 73 6.81 -3.76 -5.12
C ALA A 73 6.77 -4.43 -3.74
N ASP A 74 6.40 -5.71 -3.72
CA ASP A 74 6.35 -6.54 -2.51
C ASP A 74 6.79 -7.97 -2.81
N PRO A 75 8.07 -8.32 -2.62
CA PRO A 75 8.55 -9.69 -2.82
C PRO A 75 7.84 -10.75 -1.96
N ASN A 76 7.19 -10.34 -0.86
CA ASN A 76 6.44 -11.22 0.04
C ASN A 76 4.92 -11.20 -0.22
N CYS A 77 4.47 -10.65 -1.34
CA CYS A 77 3.06 -10.45 -1.69
C CYS A 77 2.20 -11.71 -1.65
N LEU A 78 2.78 -12.90 -1.73
CA LEU A 78 2.05 -14.17 -1.72
C LEU A 78 1.21 -14.33 -0.45
N SER A 79 1.68 -13.83 0.69
CA SER A 79 0.95 -13.85 1.97
C SER A 79 -0.28 -12.93 1.99
N ALA A 80 -0.36 -11.96 1.06
CA ALA A 80 -1.48 -11.04 0.96
C ALA A 80 -2.75 -11.67 0.33
N TYR A 81 -2.67 -12.89 -0.19
CA TYR A 81 -3.74 -13.60 -0.86
C TYR A 81 -4.11 -14.90 -0.14
N PRO A 82 -4.57 -14.85 1.12
CA PRO A 82 -5.01 -16.03 1.84
C PRO A 82 -6.19 -16.68 1.10
N ASN A 83 -6.24 -18.00 1.08
CA ASN A 83 -7.32 -18.78 0.47
C ASN A 83 -7.46 -18.64 -1.07
N CYS A 84 -6.46 -18.06 -1.75
CA CYS A 84 -6.43 -17.94 -3.21
C CYS A 84 -5.50 -18.98 -3.85
N ALA A 85 -5.77 -19.31 -5.12
CA ALA A 85 -4.82 -20.02 -5.96
C ALA A 85 -4.00 -19.00 -6.74
N ILE A 86 -2.75 -18.77 -6.31
CA ILE A 86 -1.84 -17.80 -6.92
C ILE A 86 -1.19 -18.43 -8.14
N VAL A 87 -1.25 -17.73 -9.25
CA VAL A 87 -0.67 -18.14 -10.53
C VAL A 87 0.36 -17.10 -10.95
N ILE A 88 1.59 -17.54 -11.17
CA ILE A 88 2.68 -16.69 -11.66
C ILE A 88 2.97 -17.12 -13.11
N PRO A 89 2.68 -16.29 -14.11
CA PRO A 89 3.04 -16.58 -15.49
C PRO A 89 4.55 -16.74 -15.65
N LEU A 90 5.01 -17.64 -16.51
CA LEU A 90 6.44 -17.81 -16.79
C LEU A 90 7.09 -16.50 -17.25
N THR A 91 6.37 -15.68 -18.00
CA THR A 91 6.81 -14.34 -18.42
C THR A 91 7.25 -13.48 -17.24
N VAL A 92 6.55 -13.54 -16.10
CA VAL A 92 6.92 -12.81 -14.88
C VAL A 92 8.25 -13.30 -14.33
N VAL A 93 8.50 -14.60 -14.35
CA VAL A 93 9.77 -15.18 -13.92
C VAL A 93 10.92 -14.75 -14.86
N GLU A 94 10.66 -14.73 -16.18
CA GLU A 94 11.63 -14.26 -17.19
C GLU A 94 11.98 -12.78 -16.99
N GLU A 95 10.99 -11.93 -16.70
CA GLU A 95 11.21 -10.50 -16.42
C GLU A 95 11.98 -10.28 -15.11
N LEU A 96 11.63 -10.98 -14.03
CA LEU A 96 12.39 -10.95 -12.77
C LEU A 96 13.85 -11.38 -13.00
N ASP A 97 14.07 -12.41 -13.83
CA ASP A 97 15.42 -12.86 -14.17
C ASP A 97 16.21 -11.78 -14.93
N GLY A 98 15.59 -11.09 -15.85
CA GLY A 98 16.17 -9.94 -16.57
C GLY A 98 16.53 -8.77 -15.63
N LEU A 99 15.70 -8.53 -14.62
CA LEU A 99 15.86 -7.43 -13.66
C LEU A 99 16.89 -7.73 -12.55
N LYS A 100 17.20 -8.98 -12.26
CA LYS A 100 18.06 -9.40 -11.11
C LYS A 100 19.49 -8.84 -11.15
N SER A 101 20.01 -8.50 -12.34
CA SER A 101 21.36 -7.96 -12.53
C SER A 101 21.48 -6.46 -12.18
N ARG A 102 20.36 -5.76 -12.02
CA ARG A 102 20.36 -4.32 -11.68
C ARG A 102 20.93 -4.09 -10.27
N PRO A 103 21.75 -3.02 -10.09
CA PRO A 103 22.33 -2.71 -8.78
C PRO A 103 21.36 -1.97 -7.84
N ASP A 104 20.21 -1.51 -8.32
CA ASP A 104 19.18 -0.74 -7.62
C ASP A 104 18.21 -1.60 -6.82
N ASP A 105 17.19 -0.95 -6.23
CA ASP A 105 16.18 -1.59 -5.41
C ASP A 105 15.31 -2.57 -6.22
N VAL A 106 15.06 -2.27 -7.49
CA VAL A 106 14.36 -3.16 -8.42
C VAL A 106 15.10 -4.50 -8.55
N GLY A 107 16.43 -4.45 -8.76
CA GLY A 107 17.23 -5.67 -8.83
C GLY A 107 17.29 -6.41 -7.48
N ARG A 108 17.26 -5.71 -6.35
CA ARG A 108 17.16 -6.36 -5.02
C ARG A 108 15.82 -7.07 -4.84
N ALA A 109 14.72 -6.40 -5.19
CA ALA A 109 13.38 -6.97 -5.11
C ALA A 109 13.22 -8.19 -6.02
N ALA A 110 13.70 -8.10 -7.27
CA ALA A 110 13.70 -9.23 -8.21
C ALA A 110 14.45 -10.44 -7.65
N ARG A 111 15.66 -10.23 -7.09
CA ARG A 111 16.41 -11.31 -6.43
C ARG A 111 15.69 -11.88 -5.21
N ALA A 112 15.00 -11.05 -4.42
CA ALA A 112 14.24 -11.52 -3.26
C ALA A 112 13.03 -12.36 -3.69
N ALA A 113 12.27 -11.90 -4.69
CA ALA A 113 11.13 -12.63 -5.24
C ALA A 113 11.56 -13.99 -5.84
N LEU A 114 12.64 -14.01 -6.64
CA LEU A 114 13.17 -15.25 -7.20
C LEU A 114 13.64 -16.23 -6.13
N ARG A 115 14.28 -15.75 -5.04
CA ARG A 115 14.66 -16.61 -3.91
C ARG A 115 13.45 -17.21 -3.22
N LEU A 116 12.42 -16.39 -2.95
CA LEU A 116 11.19 -16.88 -2.34
C LEU A 116 10.55 -18.00 -3.18
N LEU A 117 10.45 -17.81 -4.50
CA LEU A 117 9.92 -18.83 -5.41
C LEU A 117 10.78 -20.09 -5.42
N GLU A 118 12.09 -19.93 -5.36
CA GLU A 118 13.04 -21.07 -5.29
C GLU A 118 12.92 -21.82 -3.96
N ASP A 119 12.80 -21.12 -2.83
CA ASP A 119 12.61 -21.73 -1.51
C ASP A 119 11.30 -22.53 -1.47
N ILE A 120 10.20 -21.98 -2.03
CA ILE A 120 8.92 -22.69 -2.14
C ILE A 120 9.08 -23.91 -3.07
N ARG A 121 9.77 -23.78 -4.20
CA ARG A 121 10.02 -24.89 -5.13
C ARG A 121 10.77 -26.03 -4.45
N GLN A 122 11.81 -25.73 -3.67
CA GLN A 122 12.59 -26.73 -2.93
C GLN A 122 11.74 -27.42 -1.87
N SER A 123 10.94 -26.68 -1.12
CA SER A 123 10.03 -27.23 -0.11
C SER A 123 8.93 -28.12 -0.72
N ALA A 124 8.61 -27.89 -1.99
CA ALA A 124 7.57 -28.62 -2.74
C ALA A 124 8.08 -29.86 -3.49
N GLY A 125 9.28 -30.34 -3.20
CA GLY A 125 9.84 -31.49 -3.90
C GLY A 125 10.35 -31.22 -5.31
N GLY A 126 10.62 -29.93 -5.65
CA GLY A 126 11.37 -29.54 -6.85
C GLY A 126 10.57 -28.99 -8.02
N SER A 127 9.23 -28.87 -7.94
CA SER A 127 8.41 -28.33 -9.04
C SER A 127 7.32 -27.39 -8.54
N LEU A 128 7.08 -26.31 -9.29
CA LEU A 128 5.94 -25.37 -9.14
C LEU A 128 4.99 -25.45 -10.34
N ALA A 129 5.09 -26.48 -11.17
CA ALA A 129 4.17 -26.71 -12.30
C ALA A 129 2.76 -27.11 -11.83
N GLN A 130 2.63 -27.58 -10.61
CA GLN A 130 1.37 -27.90 -9.95
C GLN A 130 1.19 -26.97 -8.74
N PRO A 131 -0.06 -26.72 -8.29
CA PRO A 131 -0.31 -25.89 -7.12
C PRO A 131 0.35 -26.42 -5.85
N VAL A 132 1.20 -25.61 -5.21
CA VAL A 132 1.89 -25.93 -3.96
C VAL A 132 1.28 -25.11 -2.83
N ARG A 133 0.98 -25.73 -1.69
CA ARG A 133 0.43 -25.04 -0.50
C ARG A 133 1.48 -24.10 0.12
N LEU A 134 1.05 -22.89 0.48
CA LEU A 134 1.85 -21.94 1.23
C LEU A 134 1.58 -22.13 2.73
N GLY A 135 2.64 -22.33 3.55
CA GLY A 135 2.52 -22.45 5.02
C GLY A 135 2.26 -23.88 5.54
N GLY A 136 2.79 -24.91 4.90
CA GLY A 136 2.90 -26.25 5.48
C GLY A 136 4.21 -26.37 6.24
N ASP A 137 4.16 -26.59 7.56
CA ASP A 137 5.29 -27.11 8.31
C ASP A 137 5.66 -28.46 7.69
N GLY A 138 6.85 -28.54 7.12
CA GLY A 138 7.44 -29.81 6.63
C GLY A 138 7.85 -30.69 7.81
N ALA A 139 6.86 -31.24 8.52
CA ALA A 139 7.08 -32.37 9.40
C ALA A 139 6.71 -33.63 8.60
N THR A 140 7.71 -34.25 8.01
CA THR A 140 7.66 -35.66 7.66
C THR A 140 7.41 -36.43 8.93
N GLU A 141 6.23 -37.04 9.04
CA GLU A 141 6.04 -38.15 9.96
C GLU A 141 6.92 -39.30 9.47
N ASP A 142 8.10 -39.40 10.05
CA ASP A 142 8.86 -40.64 10.05
C ASP A 142 8.94 -41.14 11.50
N SER A 143 8.28 -42.25 11.70
CA SER A 143 8.20 -43.01 12.92
C SER A 143 9.58 -43.50 13.35
N GLY A 144 10.04 -43.05 14.51
CA GLY A 144 11.22 -43.54 15.18
C GLY A 144 11.19 -43.17 16.64
N GLU A 145 10.61 -44.05 17.48
CA GLU A 145 10.80 -44.03 18.94
C GLU A 145 12.30 -43.98 19.26
N ILE A 146 12.73 -42.95 19.97
CA ILE A 146 13.87 -43.00 20.86
C ILE A 146 13.54 -42.25 22.15
N ASP A 147 13.32 -43.03 23.17
CA ASP A 147 13.31 -42.72 24.59
C ASP A 147 14.69 -42.18 25.00
N LEU A 148 14.74 -41.10 25.75
CA LEU A 148 15.76 -40.86 26.80
C LEU A 148 15.49 -39.56 27.58
N ASP A 149 15.17 -39.76 28.82
CA ASP A 149 15.33 -38.96 30.05
C ASP A 149 16.28 -37.75 29.97
N SER A 150 15.85 -36.60 30.44
CA SER A 150 16.35 -35.89 31.64
C SER A 150 16.09 -34.37 31.59
N ASP A 151 15.39 -33.92 32.61
CA ASP A 151 15.53 -32.65 33.35
C ASP A 151 16.06 -31.38 32.66
N ARG A 152 15.17 -30.37 32.54
CA ARG A 152 15.35 -29.01 33.11
C ARG A 152 14.19 -28.04 32.85
N ILE A 153 13.52 -27.71 33.95
CA ILE A 153 13.09 -26.37 34.40
C ILE A 153 12.48 -25.39 33.38
N GLY A 154 11.19 -25.26 33.39
CA GLY A 154 10.22 -24.24 33.64
C GLY A 154 10.34 -22.86 33.00
N SER A 155 9.40 -22.56 32.11
CA SER A 155 8.77 -21.25 31.97
C SER A 155 7.30 -21.42 31.57
N PRO A 156 6.35 -20.68 32.15
CA PRO A 156 4.92 -20.95 31.99
C PRO A 156 4.37 -20.44 30.68
N SER A 157 3.89 -21.35 29.84
CA SER A 157 3.07 -21.02 28.70
C SER A 157 1.65 -20.66 29.18
N LEU A 158 1.25 -19.42 29.00
CA LEU A 158 -0.14 -18.98 29.13
C LEU A 158 -0.97 -19.62 27.99
N ARG A 159 -1.65 -20.73 28.29
CA ARG A 159 -2.76 -21.25 27.50
C ARG A 159 -4.00 -20.44 27.83
N ALA A 160 -4.53 -19.70 26.87
CA ALA A 160 -5.90 -19.22 26.89
C ALA A 160 -6.86 -20.38 26.60
N PRO A 161 -8.01 -20.49 27.29
CA PRO A 161 -8.95 -21.59 27.10
C PRO A 161 -9.90 -21.36 25.94
N GLY A 162 -10.08 -22.41 25.12
CA GLY A 162 -11.35 -22.72 24.43
C GLY A 162 -11.64 -21.98 23.14
N PHE A 163 -11.15 -22.52 22.02
CA PHE A 163 -11.87 -22.53 20.74
C PHE A 163 -11.68 -23.91 20.12
N ALA A 164 -12.64 -24.80 20.42
CA ALA A 164 -12.92 -25.96 19.61
C ALA A 164 -13.69 -25.48 18.37
N ASP A 165 -13.43 -26.13 17.22
CA ASP A 165 -14.14 -26.01 15.95
C ASP A 165 -13.79 -24.81 15.07
N PHE A 166 -12.57 -24.81 14.49
CA PHE A 166 -12.32 -24.23 13.18
C PHE A 166 -11.91 -25.34 12.21
N GLU A 167 -12.92 -25.98 11.65
CA GLU A 167 -12.75 -26.88 10.51
C GLU A 167 -12.27 -26.10 9.27
N ARG A 168 -11.19 -26.62 8.63
CA ARG A 168 -10.70 -26.33 7.28
C ARG A 168 -10.28 -24.88 7.00
N GLN A 169 -9.14 -24.49 7.50
CA GLN A 169 -8.39 -23.37 6.93
C GLN A 169 -7.91 -23.77 5.53
N ASP A 170 -8.57 -23.23 4.51
CA ASP A 170 -8.12 -23.31 3.12
C ASP A 170 -6.82 -22.54 2.95
N HIS A 171 -5.69 -23.21 2.85
CA HIS A 171 -4.38 -22.58 2.64
C HIS A 171 -4.25 -22.05 1.21
N ALA A 172 -3.58 -20.88 1.05
CA ALA A 172 -3.22 -20.38 -0.27
C ALA A 172 -2.29 -21.37 -1.00
N THR A 173 -2.41 -21.41 -2.32
CA THR A 173 -1.51 -22.21 -3.17
C THR A 173 -0.81 -21.32 -4.18
N VAL A 174 0.41 -21.69 -4.60
CA VAL A 174 1.15 -21.01 -5.68
C VAL A 174 1.55 -22.01 -6.76
N GLN A 175 1.47 -21.59 -8.02
CA GLN A 175 1.96 -22.33 -9.18
C GLN A 175 2.56 -21.39 -10.22
N ILE A 176 3.47 -21.93 -11.05
CA ILE A 176 4.01 -21.24 -12.24
C ILE A 176 3.28 -21.78 -13.47
N GLU A 177 2.64 -20.88 -14.22
CA GLU A 177 1.91 -21.20 -15.44
C GLU A 177 2.84 -21.14 -16.66
N LEU A 178 2.99 -22.27 -17.34
CA LEU A 178 3.94 -22.41 -18.46
C LEU A 178 3.29 -22.26 -19.84
N ASN A 179 2.04 -22.74 -20.03
CA ASN A 179 1.50 -23.00 -21.36
C ASN A 179 0.05 -22.51 -21.60
N GLY A 180 -0.60 -21.84 -20.65
CA GLY A 180 -2.02 -21.49 -20.72
C GLY A 180 -2.37 -20.19 -21.44
N ILE A 181 -1.44 -19.64 -22.26
CA ILE A 181 -1.66 -18.35 -22.91
C ILE A 181 -2.70 -18.44 -24.01
N GLN A 182 -3.78 -17.67 -23.90
CA GLN A 182 -4.86 -17.60 -24.89
C GLN A 182 -4.46 -16.67 -26.07
N ARG A 183 -3.56 -17.15 -26.93
CA ARG A 183 -2.99 -16.36 -28.06
C ARG A 183 -4.04 -15.88 -29.04
N HIS A 184 -5.06 -16.69 -29.34
CA HIS A 184 -6.12 -16.33 -30.29
C HIS A 184 -6.95 -15.14 -29.81
N LEU A 185 -7.24 -15.03 -28.50
CA LEU A 185 -7.95 -13.89 -27.94
C LEU A 185 -7.12 -12.61 -28.02
N LEU A 186 -5.80 -12.71 -27.77
CA LEU A 186 -4.91 -11.56 -27.91
C LEU A 186 -4.91 -11.02 -29.35
N ILE A 187 -4.84 -11.92 -30.35
CA ILE A 187 -4.84 -11.56 -31.77
C ILE A 187 -6.20 -10.96 -32.19
N GLU A 188 -7.30 -11.54 -31.73
CA GLU A 188 -8.67 -11.06 -32.03
C GLU A 188 -8.87 -9.61 -31.56
N HIS A 189 -8.29 -9.26 -30.43
CA HIS A 189 -8.33 -7.91 -29.88
C HIS A 189 -7.18 -7.00 -30.33
N GLY A 190 -6.38 -7.42 -31.34
CA GLY A 190 -5.30 -6.61 -31.91
C GLY A 190 -4.08 -6.43 -31.01
N LEU A 191 -3.92 -7.30 -30.01
CA LEU A 191 -2.77 -7.26 -29.08
C LEU A 191 -1.61 -8.09 -29.64
N GLU A 192 -0.40 -7.53 -29.58
CA GLU A 192 0.82 -8.23 -29.98
C GLU A 192 1.13 -9.36 -28.96
N VAL A 193 1.18 -10.61 -29.45
CA VAL A 193 1.34 -11.81 -28.60
C VAL A 193 2.71 -11.85 -27.91
N ASP A 194 3.73 -11.26 -28.53
CA ASP A 194 5.12 -11.35 -28.05
C ASP A 194 5.46 -10.29 -26.97
N LYS A 195 4.58 -9.31 -26.74
CA LYS A 195 4.78 -8.35 -25.63
C LYS A 195 4.58 -9.04 -24.28
N PRO A 196 5.51 -8.87 -23.32
CA PRO A 196 5.41 -9.51 -22.00
C PRO A 196 4.08 -9.25 -21.30
N ASP A 197 3.64 -8.00 -21.22
CA ASP A 197 2.35 -7.61 -20.62
C ASP A 197 1.17 -8.39 -21.23
N ASN A 198 1.14 -8.50 -22.57
CA ASN A 198 0.06 -9.19 -23.26
C ASN A 198 0.12 -10.71 -23.02
N ARG A 199 1.30 -11.29 -22.84
CA ARG A 199 1.47 -12.70 -22.45
C ARG A 199 0.93 -12.95 -21.05
N ILE A 200 1.13 -12.02 -20.11
CA ILE A 200 0.55 -12.08 -18.75
C ILE A 200 -0.98 -12.04 -18.82
N ILE A 201 -1.55 -11.12 -19.60
CA ILE A 201 -3.00 -11.07 -19.86
C ILE A 201 -3.49 -12.39 -20.47
N GLY A 202 -2.76 -12.92 -21.46
CA GLY A 202 -3.11 -14.18 -22.12
C GLY A 202 -3.13 -15.36 -21.18
N ALA A 203 -2.19 -15.42 -20.22
CA ALA A 203 -2.18 -16.43 -19.16
C ALA A 203 -3.38 -16.26 -18.22
N ALA A 204 -3.72 -15.03 -17.82
CA ALA A 204 -4.89 -14.75 -16.99
C ALA A 204 -6.21 -15.12 -17.69
N LEU A 205 -6.35 -14.85 -18.99
CA LEU A 205 -7.48 -15.30 -19.82
C LEU A 205 -7.56 -16.82 -19.87
N GLY A 206 -6.42 -17.51 -19.95
CA GLY A 206 -6.35 -18.97 -19.91
C GLY A 206 -6.88 -19.54 -18.59
N GLN A 207 -6.51 -18.93 -17.49
CA GLN A 207 -7.00 -19.30 -16.15
C GLN A 207 -8.51 -19.00 -16.01
N ALA A 208 -9.00 -17.89 -16.56
CA ALA A 208 -10.38 -17.45 -16.49
C ALA A 208 -11.36 -18.40 -17.20
N VAL A 209 -10.89 -19.18 -18.19
CA VAL A 209 -11.72 -20.23 -18.82
C VAL A 209 -12.14 -21.31 -17.83
N GLN A 210 -11.33 -21.57 -16.81
CA GLN A 210 -11.53 -22.68 -15.87
C GLN A 210 -12.16 -22.26 -14.55
N CYS A 211 -11.76 -21.07 -14.03
CA CYS A 211 -12.16 -20.58 -12.71
C CYS A 211 -12.30 -19.06 -12.71
N PRO A 212 -13.08 -18.47 -11.77
CA PRO A 212 -13.06 -17.04 -11.52
C PRO A 212 -11.62 -16.58 -11.27
N THR A 213 -11.13 -15.67 -12.13
CA THR A 213 -9.73 -15.26 -12.15
C THR A 213 -9.62 -13.75 -12.07
N LYS A 214 -8.69 -13.27 -11.24
CA LYS A 214 -8.34 -11.85 -11.08
C LYS A 214 -6.89 -11.63 -11.51
N LEU A 215 -6.65 -10.57 -12.26
CA LEU A 215 -5.31 -10.09 -12.55
C LEU A 215 -4.93 -9.03 -11.53
N VAL A 216 -3.77 -9.15 -10.90
CA VAL A 216 -3.23 -8.14 -10.00
C VAL A 216 -1.96 -7.55 -10.57
N SER A 217 -1.94 -6.24 -10.74
CA SER A 217 -0.82 -5.48 -11.28
C SER A 217 -0.81 -4.05 -10.74
N ASN A 218 0.38 -3.48 -10.52
CA ASN A 218 0.55 -2.06 -10.22
C ASN A 218 0.61 -1.20 -11.50
N ASP A 219 0.77 -1.83 -12.67
CA ASP A 219 0.70 -1.13 -13.96
C ASP A 219 -0.77 -0.84 -14.35
N ALA A 220 -1.10 0.45 -14.38
CA ALA A 220 -2.44 0.91 -14.77
C ALA A 220 -2.79 0.56 -16.23
N ALA A 221 -1.80 0.61 -17.15
CA ALA A 221 -2.03 0.28 -18.56
C ALA A 221 -2.35 -1.21 -18.73
N LEU A 222 -1.67 -2.08 -17.98
CA LEU A 222 -1.95 -3.51 -17.96
C LEU A 222 -3.36 -3.79 -17.42
N ARG A 223 -3.75 -3.15 -16.32
CA ARG A 223 -5.10 -3.28 -15.73
C ARG A 223 -6.19 -2.81 -16.70
N LEU A 224 -5.99 -1.70 -17.39
CA LEU A 224 -6.95 -1.19 -18.40
C LEU A 224 -7.14 -2.15 -19.57
N LYS A 225 -6.04 -2.71 -20.11
CA LYS A 225 -6.09 -3.72 -21.18
C LYS A 225 -6.84 -4.97 -20.70
N ALA A 226 -6.53 -5.46 -19.51
CA ALA A 226 -7.17 -6.64 -18.93
C ALA A 226 -8.68 -6.44 -18.73
N ALA A 227 -9.08 -5.29 -18.18
CA ALA A 227 -10.48 -4.93 -17.99
C ALA A 227 -11.24 -4.83 -19.31
N HIS A 228 -10.61 -4.30 -20.39
CA HIS A 228 -11.19 -4.25 -21.72
C HIS A 228 -11.49 -5.65 -22.29
N LEU A 229 -10.68 -6.64 -21.93
CA LEU A 229 -10.85 -8.04 -22.31
C LEU A 229 -11.80 -8.82 -21.36
N GLY A 230 -12.48 -8.13 -20.45
CA GLY A 230 -13.43 -8.73 -19.51
C GLY A 230 -12.80 -9.42 -18.29
N LEU A 231 -11.50 -9.24 -18.05
CA LEU A 231 -10.85 -9.72 -16.82
C LEU A 231 -11.06 -8.75 -15.67
N GLU A 232 -11.33 -9.28 -14.49
CA GLU A 232 -11.29 -8.51 -13.24
C GLU A 232 -9.83 -8.17 -12.91
N ALA A 233 -9.47 -6.87 -12.91
CA ALA A 233 -8.10 -6.41 -12.71
C ALA A 233 -8.00 -5.44 -11.52
N HIS A 234 -7.06 -5.69 -10.60
CA HIS A 234 -6.86 -4.93 -9.37
C HIS A 234 -5.41 -4.49 -9.20
N GLU A 235 -5.23 -3.41 -8.46
CA GLU A 235 -3.94 -3.02 -7.92
C GLU A 235 -3.57 -3.91 -6.73
N HIS A 236 -2.27 -4.22 -6.56
CA HIS A 236 -1.79 -4.93 -5.39
C HIS A 236 -1.96 -4.08 -4.13
N ARG A 237 -2.66 -4.63 -3.14
CA ARG A 237 -2.82 -4.00 -1.82
C ARG A 237 -2.10 -4.83 -0.78
N ILE A 238 -1.16 -4.23 -0.08
CA ILE A 238 -0.45 -4.89 1.01
C ILE A 238 -1.44 -5.29 2.11
N ALA A 239 -1.36 -6.54 2.57
CA ALA A 239 -2.26 -7.12 3.57
C ALA A 239 -2.33 -6.25 4.84
N GLY A 240 -3.53 -5.94 5.28
CA GLY A 240 -3.85 -5.00 6.38
C GLY A 240 -4.66 -3.78 5.93
N ARG A 241 -4.91 -3.62 4.61
CA ARG A 241 -5.61 -2.45 4.04
C ARG A 241 -6.87 -2.76 3.24
N ALA A 242 -7.48 -3.93 3.46
CA ALA A 242 -8.73 -4.27 2.79
C ALA A 242 -9.87 -3.32 3.24
N GLY A 243 -10.36 -2.53 2.30
CA GLY A 243 -11.74 -2.00 2.38
C GLY A 243 -11.97 -0.65 3.03
N HIS A 244 -10.95 0.12 3.46
CA HIS A 244 -11.19 1.45 4.02
C HIS A 244 -10.59 2.54 3.12
N SER A 245 -11.35 3.61 2.86
CA SER A 245 -10.81 4.89 2.43
C SER A 245 -9.56 5.21 3.26
N ARG A 246 -8.51 5.77 2.62
CA ARG A 246 -7.27 6.15 3.32
C ARG A 246 -7.61 6.84 4.64
N PRO A 247 -7.04 6.40 5.77
CA PRO A 247 -7.29 7.07 7.03
C PRO A 247 -6.79 8.52 6.93
N LEU A 248 -7.63 9.47 7.23
CA LEU A 248 -7.27 10.89 7.22
C LEU A 248 -6.42 11.30 8.43
N GLY A 249 -6.35 10.46 9.47
CA GLY A 249 -5.77 10.80 10.75
C GLY A 249 -6.69 11.68 11.60
N TRP A 250 -7.83 12.06 11.06
CA TRP A 250 -8.88 12.82 11.75
C TRP A 250 -10.26 12.43 11.22
N THR A 251 -11.30 12.73 12.01
CA THR A 251 -12.71 12.48 11.64
C THR A 251 -13.62 13.56 12.20
N THR A 252 -14.87 13.60 11.76
CA THR A 252 -15.92 14.41 12.36
C THR A 252 -16.93 13.47 13.02
N ILE A 253 -17.33 13.76 14.25
CA ILE A 253 -18.22 12.95 15.06
C ILE A 253 -19.36 13.84 15.56
N ASP A 254 -20.59 13.49 15.19
CA ASP A 254 -21.76 14.13 15.75
C ASP A 254 -22.08 13.47 17.10
N CYS A 255 -22.21 14.27 18.15
CA CYS A 255 -22.42 13.82 19.53
C CYS A 255 -23.42 14.71 20.26
N SER A 256 -23.77 14.40 21.52
CA SER A 256 -24.61 15.22 22.36
C SER A 256 -23.89 16.47 22.85
N HIS A 257 -24.66 17.52 23.26
CA HIS A 257 -24.11 18.72 23.87
C HIS A 257 -23.34 18.41 25.13
N ASP A 258 -23.86 17.51 25.98
CA ASP A 258 -23.25 17.14 27.26
C ASP A 258 -21.83 16.61 27.10
N ILE A 259 -21.53 15.86 26.02
CA ILE A 259 -20.20 15.38 25.71
C ILE A 259 -19.23 16.53 25.39
N ILE A 260 -19.69 17.51 24.62
CA ILE A 260 -18.85 18.67 24.28
C ILE A 260 -18.60 19.52 25.51
N ASP A 261 -19.62 19.76 26.31
CA ASP A 261 -19.53 20.54 27.56
C ASP A 261 -18.57 19.82 28.54
N GLY A 262 -18.71 18.50 28.73
CA GLY A 262 -17.82 17.71 29.59
C GLY A 262 -16.36 17.77 29.13
N VAL A 263 -16.10 17.70 27.79
CA VAL A 263 -14.75 17.86 27.25
C VAL A 263 -14.16 19.25 27.55
N TYR A 264 -14.97 20.31 27.49
CA TYR A 264 -14.53 21.67 27.85
C TYR A 264 -14.32 21.85 29.35
N GLU A 265 -15.07 21.13 30.19
CA GLU A 265 -14.91 21.10 31.66
C GLU A 265 -13.76 20.24 32.13
N GLY A 266 -13.12 19.49 31.20
CA GLY A 266 -11.97 18.64 31.51
C GLY A 266 -12.35 17.24 32.01
N GLU A 267 -13.58 16.81 31.77
CA GLU A 267 -14.01 15.45 32.08
C GLU A 267 -13.30 14.43 31.17
N GLN A 268 -12.92 13.30 31.75
CA GLN A 268 -12.35 12.19 30.99
C GLN A 268 -13.42 11.55 30.10
N THR A 269 -13.37 11.85 28.82
CA THR A 269 -14.27 11.27 27.82
C THR A 269 -13.53 10.22 27.01
N ARG A 270 -14.00 8.98 27.06
CA ARG A 270 -13.39 7.88 26.31
C ARG A 270 -13.79 7.97 24.84
N SER A 271 -12.85 7.66 23.95
CA SER A 271 -13.11 7.64 22.50
C SER A 271 -14.19 6.62 22.10
N VAL A 272 -14.34 5.52 22.86
CA VAL A 272 -15.38 4.49 22.63
C VAL A 272 -16.79 4.98 22.96
N ASP A 273 -16.94 5.95 23.84
CA ASP A 273 -18.24 6.49 24.28
C ASP A 273 -18.80 7.48 23.24
N VAL A 274 -17.91 8.06 22.43
CA VAL A 274 -18.25 9.12 21.47
C VAL A 274 -18.34 8.60 20.04
N ALA A 275 -17.60 7.56 19.70
CA ALA A 275 -17.43 7.06 18.33
C ALA A 275 -17.65 5.53 18.18
N PRO A 276 -18.78 4.96 18.60
CA PRO A 276 -19.09 3.58 18.26
C PRO A 276 -19.46 3.48 16.75
N PRO A 277 -19.05 2.43 16.01
CA PRO A 277 -18.26 1.27 16.46
C PRO A 277 -16.74 1.43 16.32
N HIS A 278 -16.22 2.60 16.02
CA HIS A 278 -14.80 2.83 15.69
C HIS A 278 -14.10 3.56 16.84
N VAL A 279 -13.24 2.86 17.53
CA VAL A 279 -12.28 3.46 18.47
C VAL A 279 -11.30 4.32 17.68
N LEU A 280 -11.12 5.58 18.09
CA LEU A 280 -10.09 6.46 17.50
C LEU A 280 -8.71 5.89 17.81
N ALA A 281 -7.86 5.82 16.79
CA ALA A 281 -6.49 5.40 16.96
C ALA A 281 -5.70 6.42 17.81
N GLU A 282 -4.66 5.96 18.50
CA GLU A 282 -3.75 6.84 19.24
C GLU A 282 -3.24 7.97 18.33
N ASN A 283 -3.17 9.19 18.85
CA ASN A 283 -2.77 10.40 18.16
C ASN A 283 -3.64 10.81 16.96
N SER A 284 -4.81 10.22 16.77
CA SER A 284 -5.77 10.72 15.78
C SER A 284 -6.64 11.83 16.38
N PHE A 285 -7.20 12.65 15.49
CA PHE A 285 -8.00 13.81 15.88
C PHE A 285 -9.48 13.62 15.56
N ALA A 286 -10.34 14.32 16.30
CA ALA A 286 -11.74 14.43 15.97
C ALA A 286 -12.24 15.86 16.09
N VAL A 287 -13.21 16.19 15.24
CA VAL A 287 -14.05 17.36 15.37
C VAL A 287 -15.39 16.88 15.93
N LEU A 288 -15.62 17.11 17.22
CA LEU A 288 -16.90 16.83 17.85
C LEU A 288 -17.88 17.93 17.44
N ARG A 289 -19.12 17.56 17.09
CA ARG A 289 -20.17 18.49 16.68
C ARG A 289 -21.47 18.19 17.39
N SER A 290 -22.16 19.27 17.82
CA SER A 290 -23.52 19.21 18.31
C SER A 290 -24.23 20.54 17.98
N GLY A 291 -25.07 20.52 16.95
CA GLY A 291 -25.71 21.75 16.44
C GLY A 291 -24.68 22.81 16.01
N SER A 292 -24.65 23.94 16.71
CA SER A 292 -23.68 25.02 16.47
C SER A 292 -22.39 24.91 17.28
N GLN A 293 -22.31 24.00 18.25
CA GLN A 293 -21.12 23.79 19.07
C GLN A 293 -20.17 22.81 18.40
N SER A 294 -18.87 23.00 18.63
CA SER A 294 -17.83 22.05 18.20
C SER A 294 -16.61 22.10 19.12
N ALA A 295 -15.95 20.97 19.27
CA ALA A 295 -14.67 20.85 19.96
C ALA A 295 -13.65 20.11 19.09
N LEU A 296 -12.40 20.55 19.14
CA LEU A 296 -11.28 19.85 18.51
C LEU A 296 -10.59 19.02 19.57
N VAL A 297 -10.52 17.72 19.36
CA VAL A 297 -9.95 16.77 20.33
C VAL A 297 -8.92 15.87 19.67
N ARG A 298 -8.01 15.34 20.48
CA ARG A 298 -7.02 14.33 20.10
C ARG A 298 -7.20 13.10 20.97
N SER A 299 -7.08 11.93 20.41
CA SER A 299 -7.08 10.65 21.13
C SER A 299 -5.70 10.37 21.73
N VAL A 300 -5.62 10.28 23.05
CA VAL A 300 -4.39 9.99 23.80
C VAL A 300 -4.70 8.96 24.89
N GLY A 301 -4.07 7.79 24.82
CA GLY A 301 -4.30 6.73 25.80
C GLY A 301 -5.72 6.16 25.84
N GLY A 302 -6.50 6.36 24.76
CA GLY A 302 -7.91 5.97 24.68
C GLY A 302 -8.90 7.04 25.14
N ASP A 303 -8.44 8.15 25.71
CA ASP A 303 -9.25 9.31 26.10
C ASP A 303 -9.19 10.42 25.05
N LEU A 304 -10.17 11.31 25.05
CA LEU A 304 -10.23 12.49 24.18
C LEU A 304 -9.71 13.72 24.92
N ALA A 305 -8.54 14.19 24.55
CA ALA A 305 -7.97 15.42 25.07
C ALA A 305 -8.39 16.62 24.22
N LEU A 306 -8.96 17.65 24.83
CA LEU A 306 -9.28 18.92 24.17
C LEU A 306 -8.00 19.59 23.70
N LEU A 307 -7.95 20.03 22.45
CA LEU A 307 -6.83 20.84 21.97
C LEU A 307 -6.82 22.21 22.66
N SER A 308 -5.61 22.70 22.97
CA SER A 308 -5.42 24.02 23.60
C SER A 308 -6.23 25.10 22.88
N GLN A 309 -6.81 26.04 23.60
CA GLN A 309 -7.50 27.19 22.99
C GLN A 309 -6.52 28.12 22.25
N SER A 310 -5.25 28.13 22.64
CA SER A 310 -4.21 28.86 21.92
C SER A 310 -3.90 28.16 20.60
N THR A 311 -3.88 28.94 19.53
CA THR A 311 -3.49 28.44 18.21
C THR A 311 -1.99 28.16 18.21
N PRO A 312 -1.53 26.94 17.86
CA PRO A 312 -0.10 26.65 17.78
C PRO A 312 0.56 27.53 16.71
N GLU A 313 1.77 27.98 17.00
CA GLU A 313 2.59 28.74 16.08
C GLU A 313 3.99 28.15 16.05
N ALA A 314 4.59 28.07 14.88
CA ALA A 314 5.96 27.59 14.69
C ALA A 314 6.68 28.48 13.69
N TRP A 315 7.78 29.12 14.10
CA TRP A 315 8.58 30.00 13.25
C TRP A 315 7.74 31.07 12.52
N GLY A 316 6.78 31.71 13.24
CA GLY A 316 5.85 32.69 12.67
C GLY A 316 4.68 32.10 11.85
N LEU A 317 4.71 30.79 11.56
CA LEU A 317 3.65 30.12 10.82
C LEU A 317 2.48 29.77 11.74
N ARG A 318 1.27 30.20 11.37
CA ARG A 318 0.01 29.84 12.01
C ARG A 318 -0.84 28.98 11.09
N PRO A 319 -1.58 28.00 11.63
CA PRO A 319 -2.45 27.17 10.81
C PRO A 319 -3.63 27.98 10.28
N ARG A 320 -3.99 27.75 9.01
CA ARG A 320 -5.14 28.38 8.33
C ARG A 320 -6.35 27.46 8.29
N SER A 321 -6.14 26.15 8.45
CA SER A 321 -7.21 25.14 8.50
C SER A 321 -7.08 24.29 9.77
N LYS A 322 -8.15 23.52 10.09
CA LYS A 322 -8.14 22.57 11.19
C LYS A 322 -7.09 21.47 10.99
N GLU A 323 -6.91 21.00 9.74
CA GLU A 323 -5.94 19.97 9.39
C GLU A 323 -4.50 20.45 9.62
N GLN A 324 -4.20 21.71 9.23
CA GLN A 324 -2.92 22.33 9.52
C GLN A 324 -2.69 22.49 11.01
N ARG A 325 -3.75 22.79 11.79
CA ARG A 325 -3.66 22.83 13.24
C ARG A 325 -3.32 21.45 13.81
N PHE A 326 -3.99 20.39 13.37
CA PHE A 326 -3.70 19.03 13.80
C PHE A 326 -2.27 18.63 13.45
N ALA A 327 -1.79 19.01 12.25
CA ALA A 327 -0.40 18.75 11.85
C ALA A 327 0.60 19.47 12.78
N LEU A 328 0.38 20.76 13.11
CA LEU A 328 1.27 21.50 14.00
C LEU A 328 1.26 20.95 15.44
N GLU A 329 0.10 20.50 15.95
CA GLU A 329 0.01 19.83 17.26
C GLU A 329 0.91 18.58 17.31
N LEU A 330 0.93 17.75 16.25
CA LEU A 330 1.83 16.60 16.19
C LEU A 330 3.29 17.02 16.04
N LEU A 331 3.57 17.98 15.16
CA LEU A 331 4.93 18.43 14.86
C LEU A 331 5.63 18.99 16.10
N LEU A 332 4.91 19.73 16.94
CA LEU A 332 5.44 20.37 18.14
C LEU A 332 5.43 19.46 19.38
N ASP A 333 4.67 18.36 19.36
CA ASP A 333 4.59 17.42 20.48
C ASP A 333 5.89 16.60 20.62
N PRO A 334 6.62 16.69 21.76
CA PRO A 334 7.86 15.95 21.95
C PRO A 334 7.70 14.42 22.02
N ASP A 335 6.52 13.94 22.40
CA ASP A 335 6.26 12.51 22.61
C ASP A 335 5.97 11.78 21.29
N VAL A 336 5.66 12.52 20.23
CA VAL A 336 5.45 11.96 18.88
C VAL A 336 6.73 12.06 18.07
N SER A 337 7.45 10.95 17.96
CA SER A 337 8.76 10.91 17.28
C SER A 337 8.68 10.58 15.80
N VAL A 338 7.59 10.00 15.31
CA VAL A 338 7.38 9.69 13.88
C VAL A 338 6.08 10.31 13.41
N ILE A 339 6.14 11.14 12.38
CA ILE A 339 4.98 11.87 11.87
C ILE A 339 4.86 11.64 10.37
N ALA A 340 3.63 11.43 9.89
CA ALA A 340 3.30 11.37 8.48
C ALA A 340 2.31 12.48 8.13
N LEU A 341 2.69 13.36 7.20
CA LEU A 341 1.81 14.38 6.63
C LEU A 341 1.54 14.03 5.16
N ASP A 342 0.34 13.56 4.90
CA ASP A 342 -0.15 13.26 3.55
C ASP A 342 -1.04 14.41 3.04
N GLY A 343 -1.18 14.56 1.74
CA GLY A 343 -2.11 15.52 1.14
C GLY A 343 -1.61 16.09 -0.17
N ARG A 344 -2.51 16.71 -0.92
CA ARG A 344 -2.21 17.27 -2.24
C ARG A 344 -1.14 18.37 -2.19
N ALA A 345 -0.51 18.63 -3.34
CA ALA A 345 0.42 19.76 -3.47
C ALA A 345 -0.27 21.09 -3.06
N GLY A 346 0.48 21.93 -2.33
CA GLY A 346 -0.03 23.25 -1.90
C GLY A 346 -0.86 23.26 -0.61
N THR A 347 -0.98 22.16 0.12
CA THR A 347 -1.63 22.10 1.43
C THR A 347 -0.73 22.56 2.59
N GLY A 348 0.57 22.84 2.34
CA GLY A 348 1.50 23.39 3.31
C GLY A 348 2.35 22.37 4.09
N LYS A 349 2.32 21.07 3.74
CA LYS A 349 3.03 19.99 4.46
C LYS A 349 4.50 20.30 4.73
N THR A 350 5.26 20.51 3.67
CA THR A 350 6.71 20.74 3.71
C THR A 350 7.04 22.01 4.48
N VAL A 351 6.29 23.10 4.23
CA VAL A 351 6.47 24.37 4.92
C VAL A 351 6.23 24.24 6.42
N MET A 352 5.17 23.54 6.85
CA MET A 352 4.88 23.31 8.28
C MET A 352 5.95 22.43 8.94
N ALA A 353 6.42 21.37 8.27
CA ALA A 353 7.47 20.51 8.80
C ALA A 353 8.79 21.27 9.00
N ILE A 354 9.15 22.12 8.05
CA ILE A 354 10.35 22.98 8.12
C ILE A 354 10.18 24.04 9.21
N ALA A 355 9.03 24.72 9.27
CA ALA A 355 8.75 25.74 10.30
C ALA A 355 8.86 25.16 11.70
N ALA A 356 8.19 24.04 11.96
CA ALA A 356 8.26 23.35 13.24
C ALA A 356 9.67 22.83 13.55
N GLY A 357 10.43 22.42 12.53
CA GLY A 357 11.82 22.01 12.66
C GLY A 357 12.74 23.18 13.06
N LEU A 358 12.65 24.30 12.35
CA LEU A 358 13.46 25.51 12.65
C LEU A 358 13.11 26.08 14.02
N ASP A 359 11.83 26.14 14.39
CA ASP A 359 11.39 26.62 15.69
C ASP A 359 12.03 25.80 16.83
N GLN A 360 11.99 24.47 16.73
CA GLN A 360 12.52 23.58 17.75
C GLN A 360 14.06 23.50 17.77
N VAL A 361 14.75 23.80 16.65
CA VAL A 361 16.22 23.82 16.58
C VAL A 361 16.79 25.18 17.00
N VAL A 362 16.24 26.27 16.45
CA VAL A 362 16.83 27.61 16.60
C VAL A 362 16.29 28.32 17.84
N GLU A 363 14.95 28.37 18.01
CA GLU A 363 14.31 29.10 19.11
C GLU A 363 14.29 28.27 20.40
N GLN A 364 13.74 27.06 20.34
CA GLN A 364 13.58 26.21 21.53
C GLN A 364 14.84 25.45 21.91
N ARG A 365 15.77 25.24 20.96
CA ARG A 365 17.03 24.48 21.15
C ARG A 365 16.80 23.07 21.71
N ARG A 366 15.66 22.48 21.36
CA ARG A 366 15.30 21.12 21.77
C ARG A 366 16.08 20.07 20.99
N TYR A 367 16.36 20.36 19.73
CA TYR A 367 17.15 19.52 18.83
C TYR A 367 18.39 20.30 18.37
N GLU A 368 19.42 19.57 17.98
CA GLU A 368 20.68 20.16 17.54
C GLU A 368 20.65 20.62 16.08
N LYS A 369 19.85 19.91 15.24
CA LYS A 369 19.86 20.10 13.79
C LYS A 369 18.53 19.75 13.15
N LEU A 370 18.17 20.48 12.11
CA LEU A 370 17.14 20.12 11.13
C LEU A 370 17.81 19.54 9.89
N SER A 371 17.55 18.29 9.56
CA SER A 371 18.03 17.63 8.35
C SER A 371 16.88 17.35 7.41
N VAL A 372 16.91 17.92 6.20
CA VAL A 372 15.86 17.74 5.20
C VAL A 372 16.41 16.85 4.09
N TYR A 373 15.71 15.74 3.84
CA TYR A 373 16.06 14.76 2.83
C TYR A 373 14.97 14.68 1.75
N ARG A 374 15.41 14.57 0.50
CA ARG A 374 14.49 14.40 -0.61
C ARG A 374 14.95 13.25 -1.52
N PRO A 375 14.03 12.36 -2.00
CA PRO A 375 14.34 11.37 -3.01
C PRO A 375 14.77 12.04 -4.32
N LEU A 376 15.76 11.48 -4.99
CA LEU A 376 16.13 11.86 -6.35
C LEU A 376 15.35 10.99 -7.32
N VAL A 377 14.21 11.45 -7.77
CA VAL A 377 13.43 10.81 -8.83
C VAL A 377 13.61 11.62 -10.10
N PRO A 378 14.19 11.06 -11.16
CA PRO A 378 14.30 11.74 -12.44
C PRO A 378 12.91 11.99 -13.02
N VAL A 379 12.57 13.24 -13.30
CA VAL A 379 11.34 13.58 -14.03
C VAL A 379 11.62 13.39 -15.52
N GLY A 380 10.97 12.39 -16.15
CA GLY A 380 11.18 12.05 -17.55
C GLY A 380 12.45 11.23 -17.82
N ARG A 381 13.09 11.44 -18.99
CA ARG A 381 14.31 10.73 -19.42
C ARG A 381 15.62 11.39 -18.96
N ALA A 382 15.57 12.44 -18.14
CA ALA A 382 16.74 13.16 -17.68
C ALA A 382 17.43 12.39 -16.53
N ASP A 383 18.59 11.84 -16.82
CA ASP A 383 19.46 11.23 -15.79
C ASP A 383 20.31 12.31 -15.12
N VAL A 384 20.43 12.28 -13.79
CA VAL A 384 21.26 13.22 -13.00
C VAL A 384 22.71 13.23 -13.50
N GLY A 385 23.17 12.14 -14.10
CA GLY A 385 24.51 12.01 -14.67
C GLY A 385 24.85 13.01 -15.79
N PHE A 386 23.86 13.52 -16.51
CA PHE A 386 24.05 14.44 -17.65
C PHE A 386 24.09 15.92 -17.26
N LEU A 387 23.82 16.28 -16.02
CA LEU A 387 23.90 17.67 -15.57
C LEU A 387 25.37 18.09 -15.39
N PRO A 388 25.79 19.28 -15.90
CA PRO A 388 27.12 19.78 -15.68
C PRO A 388 27.31 20.26 -14.23
N GLY A 389 28.51 20.16 -13.70
CA GLY A 389 28.88 20.66 -12.36
C GLY A 389 29.17 19.57 -11.33
N GLY A 390 29.53 20.01 -10.13
CA GLY A 390 29.73 19.15 -8.95
C GLY A 390 28.45 18.51 -8.44
N LEU A 391 28.58 17.60 -7.47
CA LEU A 391 27.42 16.87 -6.93
C LEU A 391 26.39 17.85 -6.30
N GLU A 392 26.86 18.87 -5.60
CA GLU A 392 26.00 19.89 -4.97
C GLU A 392 25.25 20.72 -6.02
N GLU A 393 25.92 21.17 -7.07
CA GLU A 393 25.29 21.91 -8.17
C GLU A 393 24.25 21.07 -8.93
N LYS A 394 24.45 19.75 -9.00
CA LYS A 394 23.50 18.81 -9.60
C LYS A 394 22.25 18.61 -8.74
N LEU A 395 22.35 18.79 -7.41
CA LEU A 395 21.24 18.65 -6.48
C LEU A 395 20.39 19.92 -6.32
N ASP A 396 20.94 21.10 -6.66
CA ASP A 396 20.28 22.40 -6.53
C ASP A 396 18.83 22.44 -7.09
N PRO A 397 18.52 21.92 -8.28
CA PRO A 397 17.15 21.94 -8.80
C PRO A 397 16.14 21.19 -7.92
N TRP A 398 16.56 20.09 -7.27
CA TRP A 398 15.70 19.33 -6.37
C TRP A 398 15.54 19.97 -4.99
N MET A 399 16.53 20.77 -4.58
CA MET A 399 16.52 21.49 -3.30
C MET A 399 15.84 22.86 -3.40
N SER A 400 15.61 23.37 -4.61
CA SER A 400 14.97 24.68 -4.82
C SER A 400 13.61 24.80 -4.13
N ALA A 401 12.78 23.77 -4.19
CA ALA A 401 11.46 23.77 -3.52
C ALA A 401 11.57 23.90 -1.99
N ILE A 402 12.63 23.37 -1.38
CA ILE A 402 12.90 23.49 0.05
C ILE A 402 13.42 24.90 0.37
N HIS A 403 14.29 25.43 -0.47
CA HIS A 403 14.73 26.82 -0.37
C HIS A 403 13.54 27.78 -0.45
N ASP A 404 12.64 27.60 -1.42
CA ASP A 404 11.43 28.41 -1.58
C ASP A 404 10.50 28.29 -0.36
N ALA A 405 10.38 27.11 0.24
CA ALA A 405 9.61 26.91 1.46
C ALA A 405 10.22 27.69 2.64
N ILE A 406 11.54 27.70 2.80
CA ILE A 406 12.23 28.47 3.85
C ILE A 406 12.11 29.97 3.58
N VAL A 407 12.25 30.42 2.32
CA VAL A 407 12.05 31.81 1.92
C VAL A 407 10.62 32.28 2.26
N ALA A 408 9.61 31.45 2.02
CA ALA A 408 8.22 31.77 2.35
C ALA A 408 7.96 31.92 3.86
N LEU A 409 8.77 31.26 4.71
CA LEU A 409 8.69 31.36 6.17
C LEU A 409 9.41 32.60 6.73
N THR A 410 10.39 33.10 6.02
CA THR A 410 11.08 34.31 6.43
C THR A 410 10.25 35.48 5.93
N ASP A 411 9.64 36.26 6.80
CA ASP A 411 8.89 37.48 6.47
C ASP A 411 9.80 38.57 5.86
N GLN A 412 10.85 38.10 5.18
CA GLN A 412 11.93 38.89 4.62
C GLN A 412 11.49 39.50 3.28
N ARG A 413 11.62 40.79 3.18
CA ARG A 413 11.29 41.59 1.98
C ARG A 413 12.16 41.24 0.76
N SER A 414 13.24 40.47 0.91
CA SER A 414 14.12 40.07 -0.19
C SER A 414 14.55 38.59 -0.10
N ASN A 415 14.49 37.89 -1.23
CA ASN A 415 15.01 36.53 -1.40
C ASN A 415 16.53 36.42 -1.06
N ARG A 416 17.26 37.54 -1.11
CA ARG A 416 18.67 37.56 -0.78
C ARG A 416 18.93 37.40 0.72
N GLU A 417 18.16 38.08 1.56
CA GLU A 417 18.28 37.96 3.03
C GLU A 417 17.91 36.58 3.53
N ALA A 418 16.87 35.99 2.95
CA ALA A 418 16.49 34.61 3.25
C ALA A 418 17.59 33.60 2.89
N ARG A 419 18.26 33.76 1.74
CA ARG A 419 19.41 32.93 1.37
C ARG A 419 20.58 33.09 2.33
N ILE A 420 20.92 34.31 2.74
CA ILE A 420 21.96 34.54 3.74
C ILE A 420 21.64 33.82 5.05
N MET A 421 20.40 33.87 5.51
CA MET A 421 19.97 33.15 6.71
C MET A 421 20.12 31.63 6.55
N ILE A 422 19.72 31.06 5.40
CA ILE A 422 19.88 29.63 5.11
C ILE A 422 21.38 29.26 5.16
N ASP A 423 22.23 30.03 4.50
CA ASP A 423 23.70 29.82 4.49
C ASP A 423 24.28 29.86 5.90
N GLU A 424 23.83 30.79 6.74
CA GLU A 424 24.23 30.87 8.15
C GLU A 424 23.80 29.65 8.96
N LEU A 425 22.57 29.16 8.79
CA LEU A 425 22.07 27.98 9.47
C LEU A 425 22.86 26.72 9.05
N ILE A 426 23.20 26.60 7.77
CA ILE A 426 24.05 25.54 7.24
C ILE A 426 25.47 25.64 7.82
N ALA A 427 26.05 26.82 7.81
CA ALA A 427 27.41 27.07 8.36
C ALA A 427 27.48 26.74 9.87
N ARG A 428 26.40 26.99 10.62
CA ARG A 428 26.27 26.63 12.05
C ARG A 428 25.93 25.17 12.28
N ASN A 429 25.77 24.35 11.23
CA ASN A 429 25.33 22.95 11.27
C ASN A 429 23.94 22.76 11.92
N GLN A 430 23.09 23.79 11.88
CA GLN A 430 21.71 23.77 12.37
C GLN A 430 20.71 23.32 11.29
N LEU A 431 21.09 23.43 10.01
CA LEU A 431 20.32 22.97 8.86
C LEU A 431 21.20 22.15 7.91
N SER A 432 20.66 21.06 7.36
CA SER A 432 21.25 20.37 6.20
C SER A 432 20.19 19.97 5.20
N LEU A 433 20.54 20.09 3.92
CA LEU A 433 19.69 19.70 2.78
C LEU A 433 20.45 18.63 2.01
N GLU A 434 19.92 17.41 1.99
CA GLU A 434 20.64 16.26 1.45
C GLU A 434 19.70 15.33 0.68
N SER A 435 20.26 14.51 -0.21
CA SER A 435 19.50 13.40 -0.80
C SER A 435 19.35 12.24 0.18
N VAL A 436 18.22 11.53 0.12
CA VAL A 436 17.96 10.30 0.89
C VAL A 436 19.07 9.25 0.72
N THR A 437 19.76 9.23 -0.43
CA THR A 437 20.86 8.30 -0.69
C THR A 437 22.02 8.44 0.30
N PHE A 438 22.24 9.65 0.86
CA PHE A 438 23.29 9.92 1.85
C PHE A 438 22.95 9.50 3.28
N LEU A 439 21.71 9.09 3.53
CA LEU A 439 21.31 8.54 4.82
C LEU A 439 21.94 7.16 5.13
N ARG A 440 22.43 6.46 4.12
CA ARG A 440 23.02 5.13 4.32
C ARG A 440 24.34 5.23 5.11
N GLY A 441 24.45 4.45 6.21
CA GLY A 441 25.66 4.41 7.06
C GLY A 441 25.70 5.43 8.20
N ARG A 442 24.75 6.36 8.31
CA ARG A 442 24.69 7.35 9.39
C ARG A 442 23.65 6.95 10.44
N SER A 443 23.92 7.17 11.70
CA SER A 443 22.95 7.17 12.79
C SER A 443 22.45 8.58 13.03
N LEU A 444 21.16 8.73 13.28
CA LEU A 444 20.49 10.02 13.45
C LEU A 444 20.20 10.20 14.94
N HIS A 445 20.83 11.17 15.59
CA HIS A 445 20.67 11.44 17.01
C HIS A 445 20.35 12.92 17.25
N ARG A 446 19.45 13.20 18.20
CA ARG A 446 19.12 14.55 18.71
C ARG A 446 18.80 15.58 17.63
N GLN A 447 18.12 15.14 16.54
CA GLN A 447 17.81 16.00 15.41
C GLN A 447 16.36 15.80 14.93
N ILE A 448 15.87 16.79 14.21
CA ILE A 448 14.65 16.64 13.43
C ILE A 448 15.04 16.28 12.01
N VAL A 449 14.43 15.23 11.50
CA VAL A 449 14.61 14.74 10.13
C VAL A 449 13.30 14.93 9.37
N VAL A 450 13.33 15.67 8.29
CA VAL A 450 12.21 15.79 7.36
C VAL A 450 12.54 15.01 6.09
N VAL A 451 11.68 14.08 5.72
CA VAL A 451 11.77 13.32 4.48
C VAL A 451 10.64 13.79 3.57
N ASP A 452 10.99 14.67 2.65
CA ASP A 452 10.02 15.27 1.71
C ASP A 452 9.81 14.38 0.48
N GLU A 453 8.63 14.45 -0.15
CA GLU A 453 8.21 13.60 -1.27
C GLU A 453 8.35 12.08 -0.98
N ALA A 454 7.99 11.70 0.24
CA ALA A 454 8.17 10.33 0.75
C ALA A 454 7.33 9.28 0.00
N GLN A 455 6.30 9.67 -0.77
CA GLN A 455 5.55 8.75 -1.64
C GLN A 455 6.42 8.18 -2.77
N ASN A 456 7.54 8.85 -3.08
CA ASN A 456 8.50 8.38 -4.08
C ASN A 456 9.58 7.43 -3.52
N LEU A 457 9.45 7.03 -2.26
CA LEU A 457 10.33 6.05 -1.61
C LEU A 457 9.73 4.66 -1.57
N GLU A 458 10.58 3.67 -1.74
CA GLU A 458 10.22 2.27 -1.51
C GLU A 458 10.09 1.95 -0.01
N PRO A 459 9.26 0.98 0.39
CA PRO A 459 9.15 0.52 1.78
C PRO A 459 10.46 0.04 2.39
N THR A 460 11.37 -0.50 1.58
CA THR A 460 12.71 -0.93 1.99
C THR A 460 13.59 0.24 2.43
N THR A 461 13.48 1.36 1.72
CA THR A 461 14.18 2.61 2.07
C THR A 461 13.58 3.23 3.34
N LEU A 462 12.24 3.22 3.49
CA LEU A 462 11.58 3.61 4.73
C LEU A 462 12.11 2.81 5.93
N LYS A 463 12.17 1.48 5.83
CA LYS A 463 12.72 0.62 6.89
C LYS A 463 14.17 1.01 7.21
N THR A 464 14.97 1.31 6.19
CA THR A 464 16.36 1.74 6.37
C THR A 464 16.44 3.06 7.12
N ILE A 465 15.58 4.04 6.86
CA ILE A 465 15.52 5.32 7.57
C ILE A 465 15.12 5.10 9.03
N LEU A 466 14.00 4.40 9.25
CA LEU A 466 13.44 4.19 10.59
C LEU A 466 14.39 3.42 11.52
N THR A 467 15.13 2.45 11.00
CA THR A 467 16.12 1.68 11.80
C THR A 467 17.38 2.48 12.16
N ARG A 468 17.55 3.71 11.66
CA ARG A 468 18.68 4.61 11.96
C ARG A 468 18.32 5.73 12.92
N ILE A 469 17.03 5.82 13.28
CA ILE A 469 16.56 6.79 14.26
C ILE A 469 17.10 6.38 15.63
N GLY A 470 17.98 7.23 16.17
CA GLY A 470 18.49 7.10 17.53
C GLY A 470 17.71 7.98 18.51
N ASP A 471 18.13 7.91 19.76
CA ASP A 471 17.49 8.63 20.86
C ASP A 471 17.42 10.14 20.61
N GLY A 472 16.30 10.73 21.00
CA GLY A 472 16.07 12.17 20.88
C GLY A 472 15.88 12.65 19.44
N THR A 473 15.57 11.78 18.49
CA THR A 473 15.32 12.16 17.09
C THR A 473 13.83 12.10 16.76
N LYS A 474 13.35 13.12 16.08
CA LYS A 474 12.01 13.20 15.47
C LYS A 474 12.12 13.08 13.97
N VAL A 475 11.26 12.26 13.34
CA VAL A 475 11.21 12.11 11.89
C VAL A 475 9.83 12.46 11.36
N VAL A 476 9.80 13.31 10.34
CA VAL A 476 8.60 13.77 9.66
C VAL A 476 8.66 13.36 8.20
N PHE A 477 7.71 12.56 7.75
CA PHE A 477 7.53 12.20 6.35
C PHE A 477 6.43 13.06 5.75
N THR A 478 6.75 13.81 4.69
CA THR A 478 5.78 14.62 3.95
C THR A 478 5.65 14.08 2.54
N GLY A 479 4.43 14.10 1.97
CA GLY A 479 4.23 13.63 0.61
C GLY A 479 2.79 13.71 0.13
N ASP A 480 2.60 13.36 -1.14
CA ASP A 480 1.31 13.26 -1.80
C ASP A 480 1.16 11.85 -2.39
N THR A 481 0.39 11.02 -1.71
CA THR A 481 0.19 9.63 -2.14
C THR A 481 -0.61 9.48 -3.43
N SER A 482 -1.13 10.58 -3.99
CA SER A 482 -1.76 10.63 -5.31
C SER A 482 -0.79 11.01 -6.44
N GLN A 483 0.37 11.59 -6.10
CA GLN A 483 1.38 12.04 -7.07
C GLN A 483 2.67 11.21 -6.91
N ILE A 484 2.72 10.05 -7.56
CA ILE A 484 3.85 9.13 -7.49
C ILE A 484 4.60 9.16 -8.81
N ASP A 485 5.84 9.65 -8.80
CA ASP A 485 6.72 9.72 -9.96
C ASP A 485 7.61 8.48 -10.07
N ALA A 486 7.83 7.76 -8.96
CA ALA A 486 8.69 6.59 -8.91
C ALA A 486 8.04 5.40 -9.63
N PRO A 487 8.72 4.76 -10.60
CA PRO A 487 8.21 3.58 -11.28
C PRO A 487 8.00 2.43 -10.28
N TYR A 488 6.99 1.58 -10.54
CA TYR A 488 6.62 0.41 -9.73
C TYR A 488 6.04 0.71 -8.34
N LEU A 489 5.90 1.98 -7.96
CA LEU A 489 5.16 2.38 -6.77
C LEU A 489 3.73 2.76 -7.15
N GLY A 490 2.80 2.42 -6.25
CA GLY A 490 1.39 2.77 -6.34
C GLY A 490 0.92 3.45 -5.07
N GLU A 491 -0.33 3.86 -5.06
CA GLU A 491 -0.94 4.56 -3.93
C GLU A 491 -0.87 3.79 -2.60
N SER A 492 -0.84 2.46 -2.64
CA SER A 492 -0.90 1.61 -1.45
C SER A 492 0.44 1.02 -1.02
N ASN A 493 1.45 0.99 -1.90
CA ASN A 493 2.73 0.32 -1.68
C ASN A 493 3.94 1.25 -1.62
N ASN A 494 3.74 2.58 -1.64
CA ASN A 494 4.79 3.56 -1.40
C ASN A 494 5.13 3.68 0.10
N ALA A 495 6.28 4.26 0.42
CA ALA A 495 6.77 4.36 1.79
C ALA A 495 5.82 5.08 2.73
N LEU A 496 5.22 6.21 2.29
CA LEU A 496 4.32 7.01 3.12
C LEU A 496 3.05 6.22 3.46
N ALA A 497 2.45 5.57 2.48
CA ALA A 497 1.26 4.75 2.66
C ALA A 497 1.53 3.53 3.54
N VAL A 498 2.69 2.87 3.39
CA VAL A 498 3.12 1.74 4.24
C VAL A 498 3.35 2.19 5.68
N LEU A 499 4.01 3.34 5.89
CA LEU A 499 4.23 3.92 7.20
C LEU A 499 2.91 4.15 7.94
N ILE A 500 1.97 4.86 7.31
CA ILE A 500 0.66 5.16 7.89
C ILE A 500 -0.07 3.87 8.29
N GLY A 501 -0.05 2.85 7.43
CA GLY A 501 -0.71 1.58 7.72
C GLY A 501 -0.06 0.77 8.84
N ALA A 502 1.27 0.73 8.90
CA ALA A 502 2.02 -0.09 9.84
C ALA A 502 2.10 0.53 11.24
N PHE A 503 2.17 1.88 11.34
CA PHE A 503 2.39 2.58 12.60
C PHE A 503 1.11 3.13 13.23
N ARG A 504 -0.02 3.04 12.55
CA ARG A 504 -1.31 3.51 13.07
C ARG A 504 -1.61 2.91 14.45
N GLY A 505 -1.96 3.76 15.42
CA GLY A 505 -2.25 3.37 16.80
C GLY A 505 -1.01 3.20 17.69
N GLN A 506 0.20 3.40 17.17
CA GLN A 506 1.42 3.43 17.98
C GLN A 506 1.55 4.79 18.69
N ARG A 507 1.93 4.79 19.97
CA ARG A 507 2.06 6.01 20.78
C ARG A 507 3.08 7.01 20.21
N CYS A 508 4.16 6.52 19.61
CA CYS A 508 5.20 7.35 19.03
C CYS A 508 4.85 7.90 17.63
N PHE A 509 3.69 7.55 17.08
CA PHE A 509 3.31 7.88 15.71
C PHE A 509 2.07 8.75 15.64
N GLY A 510 2.10 9.78 14.80
CA GLY A 510 0.95 10.60 14.44
C GLY A 510 0.86 10.82 12.94
N HIS A 511 -0.35 10.96 12.42
CA HIS A 511 -0.57 11.18 11.00
C HIS A 511 -1.75 12.10 10.77
N VAL A 512 -1.62 12.99 9.77
CA VAL A 512 -2.69 13.87 9.29
C VAL A 512 -2.66 13.94 7.77
N THR A 513 -3.82 13.74 7.15
CA THR A 513 -4.03 14.06 5.73
C THR A 513 -4.65 15.44 5.60
N LEU A 514 -3.96 16.33 4.89
CA LEU A 514 -4.40 17.68 4.59
C LEU A 514 -5.19 17.67 3.27
N THR A 515 -6.46 18.02 3.34
CA THR A 515 -7.37 18.00 2.19
C THR A 515 -7.56 19.39 1.59
N THR A 516 -7.38 20.45 2.41
CA THR A 516 -7.60 21.83 2.01
C THR A 516 -6.34 22.42 1.35
N CYS A 517 -6.47 22.82 0.09
CA CYS A 517 -5.39 23.51 -0.63
C CYS A 517 -5.40 25.01 -0.31
N GLU A 518 -4.27 25.55 0.15
CA GLU A 518 -4.09 26.96 0.54
C GLU A 518 -3.42 27.81 -0.56
N ARG A 519 -3.33 27.27 -1.77
CA ARG A 519 -2.78 27.97 -2.95
C ARG A 519 -3.83 28.84 -3.64
N SER A 520 -3.42 29.50 -4.72
CA SER A 520 -4.29 30.32 -5.56
C SER A 520 -5.49 29.51 -6.10
N GLU A 521 -6.57 30.20 -6.41
CA GLU A 521 -7.77 29.62 -7.03
C GLU A 521 -7.46 28.80 -8.28
N VAL A 522 -6.49 29.25 -9.10
CA VAL A 522 -6.04 28.54 -10.29
C VAL A 522 -5.38 27.20 -9.94
N ALA A 523 -4.56 27.16 -8.88
CA ALA A 523 -3.93 25.91 -8.45
C ALA A 523 -4.92 24.90 -7.85
N SER A 524 -5.97 25.41 -7.19
CA SER A 524 -7.07 24.58 -6.68
C SER A 524 -7.89 23.99 -7.82
N LEU A 525 -8.25 24.80 -8.82
CA LEU A 525 -8.96 24.35 -10.02
C LEU A 525 -8.13 23.34 -10.84
N ALA A 526 -6.83 23.57 -10.99
CA ALA A 526 -5.96 22.63 -11.70
C ALA A 526 -5.89 21.27 -11.00
N ALA A 527 -5.82 21.26 -9.67
CA ALA A 527 -5.81 20.01 -8.88
C ALA A 527 -7.16 19.26 -8.87
N GLU A 528 -8.26 19.95 -9.21
CA GLU A 528 -9.59 19.36 -9.29
C GLU A 528 -9.94 18.87 -10.70
N LEU A 529 -9.49 19.58 -11.73
CA LEU A 529 -9.89 19.34 -13.13
C LEU A 529 -8.87 18.52 -13.95
N LEU A 530 -7.62 18.43 -13.51
CA LEU A 530 -6.52 17.72 -14.14
C LEU A 530 -6.02 16.55 -13.29
#